data_32f52d730961e3d361e6c051938cd8f6
#
_entry.id   32f52d730961e3d361e6c051938cd8f6
#
_cell.length_a   1.000
_cell.length_b   1.000
_cell.length_c   1.000
_cell.angle_alpha   90.00
_cell.angle_beta   90.00
_cell.angle_gamma   90.00
#
_symmetry.space_group_name_H-M   'P 1'
#
loop_
_entity.id
_entity.type
_entity.pdbx_description
1 polymer ?
#
loop_
_entity_poly.entity_id
_entity_poly.type
_entity_poly.pdbx_seq_one_letter_code
_entity_poly.pdbx_strand_id
1 'polypeptide(L)'
;MKKYKLQVFIFWFAFTVFVTCLYGVFYLASIGKLGDMPDFRQLENPKTNFASEIISSDNKVLGKYYFNDNRTPIDYDELNPKTVEALIAIEDERFYSHPGIDLKATIRAIVFLNTRGGASTISQQLARQLFVGVRSRNIFQAIVQKIKEWVIAVELEKQYTKEEIITMYLNIYDFGYYGDGIKSAANIYFSKEPKELNIEESAMLVGMLQNSSYYDPFRRTEITKNRRNLVFNQMEKNGFISSKEKDSLKNLPLELNYNPQSHRRGLATYFRSYLRGFMKDWTSKNLKKDGTKYNLYVDGLKIYTTVNAEMQQYAEDAVSEHMKNLQKEFFRQNDTLSTAPFRDLEEDEEEAIMKRTMRRSERWRKMRLAGKTGEEIEEAFEVPVNMTIFSWEGDIDTIMKPIDSIRYYKHFLQAG
;
A
#
# COMPACT_ATOMS: atom_id res chain seq x y z
N MET A 1 -59.78 -24.11 -14.14
CA MET A 1 -59.02 -24.71 -13.04
C MET A 1 -57.83 -25.59 -13.48
N LYS A 2 -57.94 -26.48 -14.51
CA LYS A 2 -56.81 -27.33 -14.94
C LYS A 2 -55.58 -26.55 -15.44
N LYS A 3 -55.76 -25.48 -16.23
CA LYS A 3 -54.62 -24.64 -16.74
C LYS A 3 -53.84 -23.98 -15.60
N TYR A 4 -54.48 -23.49 -14.55
CA TYR A 4 -53.81 -22.85 -13.42
C TYR A 4 -52.96 -23.85 -12.62
N LYS A 5 -53.47 -25.09 -12.42
CA LYS A 5 -52.70 -26.15 -11.74
C LYS A 5 -51.45 -26.53 -12.51
N LEU A 6 -51.52 -26.58 -13.83
CA LEU A 6 -50.36 -26.87 -14.69
C LEU A 6 -49.31 -25.74 -14.61
N GLN A 7 -49.73 -24.47 -14.64
CA GLN A 7 -48.81 -23.32 -14.51
C GLN A 7 -48.10 -23.27 -13.15
N VAL A 8 -48.82 -23.55 -12.08
CA VAL A 8 -48.25 -23.66 -10.73
C VAL A 8 -47.27 -24.82 -10.62
N PHE A 9 -47.61 -25.97 -11.22
CA PHE A 9 -46.71 -27.13 -11.25
C PHE A 9 -45.42 -26.81 -12.05
N ILE A 10 -45.53 -26.21 -13.24
CA ILE A 10 -44.36 -25.81 -14.06
C ILE A 10 -43.50 -24.81 -13.29
N PHE A 11 -44.11 -23.84 -12.61
CA PHE A 11 -43.39 -22.85 -11.79
C PHE A 11 -42.58 -23.54 -10.67
N TRP A 12 -43.22 -24.41 -9.89
CA TRP A 12 -42.55 -25.11 -8.79
C TRP A 12 -41.49 -26.09 -9.27
N PHE A 13 -41.74 -26.78 -10.41
CA PHE A 13 -40.77 -27.67 -11.04
C PHE A 13 -39.54 -26.86 -11.49
N ALA A 14 -39.73 -25.75 -12.23
CA ALA A 14 -38.65 -24.88 -12.66
C ALA A 14 -37.90 -24.30 -11.47
N PHE A 15 -38.59 -23.90 -10.43
CA PHE A 15 -37.98 -23.39 -9.18
C PHE A 15 -37.11 -24.47 -8.50
N THR A 16 -37.63 -25.70 -8.38
CA THR A 16 -36.90 -26.81 -7.77
C THR A 16 -35.66 -27.17 -8.58
N VAL A 17 -35.76 -27.22 -9.91
CA VAL A 17 -34.61 -27.44 -10.80
C VAL A 17 -33.57 -26.34 -10.63
N PHE A 18 -34.00 -25.08 -10.61
CA PHE A 18 -33.11 -23.93 -10.39
C PHE A 18 -32.35 -24.03 -9.05
N VAL A 19 -33.05 -24.32 -7.94
CA VAL A 19 -32.46 -24.48 -6.62
C VAL A 19 -31.47 -25.64 -6.59
N THR A 20 -31.85 -26.79 -7.21
CA THR A 20 -30.96 -27.97 -7.28
C THR A 20 -29.71 -27.69 -8.10
N CYS A 21 -29.83 -26.99 -9.24
CA CYS A 21 -28.67 -26.56 -10.04
C CYS A 21 -27.79 -25.61 -9.27
N LEU A 22 -28.37 -24.62 -8.58
CA LEU A 22 -27.65 -23.67 -7.76
C LEU A 22 -26.87 -24.42 -6.66
N TYR A 23 -27.52 -25.29 -5.91
CA TYR A 23 -26.87 -26.11 -4.89
C TYR A 23 -25.75 -26.99 -5.49
N GLY A 24 -25.97 -27.60 -6.64
CA GLY A 24 -24.96 -28.39 -7.35
C GLY A 24 -23.74 -27.59 -7.73
N VAL A 25 -23.91 -26.34 -8.19
CA VAL A 25 -22.78 -25.43 -8.52
C VAL A 25 -21.99 -25.07 -7.28
N PHE A 26 -22.66 -24.71 -6.16
CA PHE A 26 -21.99 -24.45 -4.89
C PHE A 26 -21.26 -25.69 -4.35
N TYR A 27 -21.85 -26.86 -4.43
CA TYR A 27 -21.23 -28.12 -4.03
C TYR A 27 -19.98 -28.41 -4.89
N LEU A 28 -20.07 -28.26 -6.21
CA LEU A 28 -18.92 -28.45 -7.11
C LEU A 28 -17.80 -27.42 -6.82
N ALA A 29 -18.15 -26.19 -6.46
CA ALA A 29 -17.18 -25.19 -6.03
C ALA A 29 -16.49 -25.60 -4.72
N SER A 30 -17.25 -26.04 -3.72
CA SER A 30 -16.71 -26.39 -2.40
C SER A 30 -15.74 -27.59 -2.43
N ILE A 31 -15.94 -28.53 -3.35
CA ILE A 31 -15.05 -29.70 -3.57
C ILE A 31 -13.92 -29.43 -4.57
N GLY A 32 -13.72 -28.17 -5.00
CA GLY A 32 -12.63 -27.77 -5.91
C GLY A 32 -12.81 -28.16 -7.39
N LYS A 33 -13.97 -28.71 -7.80
CA LYS A 33 -14.23 -29.10 -9.19
C LYS A 33 -14.36 -27.93 -10.18
N LEU A 34 -14.61 -26.72 -9.66
CA LEU A 34 -14.64 -25.47 -10.44
C LEU A 34 -13.31 -24.70 -10.40
N GLY A 35 -12.22 -25.40 -10.09
CA GLY A 35 -10.85 -24.88 -9.97
C GLY A 35 -10.40 -24.80 -8.51
N ASP A 36 -9.09 -24.64 -8.31
CA ASP A 36 -8.45 -24.71 -7.00
C ASP A 36 -9.16 -23.85 -5.95
N MET A 37 -9.52 -24.50 -4.84
CA MET A 37 -10.01 -23.86 -3.63
C MET A 37 -8.86 -23.86 -2.60
N PRO A 38 -8.72 -22.84 -1.78
CA PRO A 38 -7.73 -22.85 -0.71
C PRO A 38 -7.98 -24.02 0.23
N ASP A 39 -6.91 -24.70 0.62
CA ASP A 39 -6.98 -25.73 1.66
C ASP A 39 -7.43 -25.10 2.99
N PHE A 40 -8.13 -25.89 3.81
CA PHE A 40 -8.60 -25.46 5.14
C PHE A 40 -7.47 -24.84 5.98
N ARG A 41 -6.26 -25.44 5.91
CA ARG A 41 -5.05 -24.91 6.57
C ARG A 41 -4.60 -23.55 6.05
N GLN A 42 -4.89 -23.22 4.79
CA GLN A 42 -4.59 -21.90 4.23
C GLN A 42 -5.61 -20.85 4.68
N LEU A 43 -6.85 -21.28 4.98
CA LEU A 43 -7.87 -20.41 5.57
C LEU A 43 -7.60 -20.16 7.06
N GLU A 44 -7.09 -21.16 7.79
CA GLU A 44 -6.69 -21.01 9.21
C GLU A 44 -5.47 -20.08 9.38
N ASN A 45 -4.60 -19.97 8.36
CA ASN A 45 -3.38 -19.17 8.41
C ASN A 45 -3.10 -18.57 7.02
N PRO A 46 -3.83 -17.54 6.60
CA PRO A 46 -3.60 -16.90 5.31
C PRO A 46 -2.17 -16.40 5.22
N LYS A 47 -1.40 -16.91 4.27
CA LYS A 47 -0.02 -16.44 4.04
C LYS A 47 -0.06 -15.02 3.51
N THR A 48 0.07 -14.06 4.39
CA THR A 48 0.29 -12.66 4.05
C THR A 48 1.77 -12.34 4.22
N ASN A 49 2.31 -11.57 3.28
CA ASN A 49 3.67 -11.06 3.40
C ASN A 49 3.67 -9.88 4.36
N PHE A 50 4.42 -9.99 5.45
CA PHE A 50 4.57 -8.92 6.42
C PHE A 50 5.98 -8.37 6.38
N ALA A 51 6.11 -7.05 6.36
CA ALA A 51 7.38 -6.37 6.48
C ALA A 51 8.01 -6.65 7.86
N SER A 52 9.33 -6.92 7.88
CA SER A 52 10.04 -6.99 9.15
C SER A 52 10.40 -5.60 9.65
N GLU A 53 10.19 -5.34 10.93
CA GLU A 53 10.43 -4.05 11.58
C GLU A 53 11.76 -4.03 12.33
N ILE A 54 12.49 -2.91 12.23
CA ILE A 54 13.70 -2.65 13.00
C ILE A 54 13.30 -1.69 14.12
N ILE A 55 13.42 -2.14 15.36
CA ILE A 55 12.92 -1.44 16.55
C ILE A 55 14.11 -0.94 17.37
N SER A 56 14.09 0.34 17.71
CA SER A 56 15.07 0.99 18.57
C SER A 56 14.92 0.58 20.04
N SER A 57 15.89 0.91 20.88
CA SER A 57 15.85 0.66 22.31
C SER A 57 14.76 1.46 23.05
N ASP A 58 14.29 2.56 22.46
CA ASP A 58 13.16 3.39 22.92
C ASP A 58 11.84 3.03 22.21
N ASN A 59 11.73 1.80 21.65
CA ASN A 59 10.55 1.22 21.02
C ASN A 59 9.99 1.99 19.79
N LYS A 60 10.81 2.80 19.13
CA LYS A 60 10.44 3.45 17.86
C LYS A 60 10.88 2.61 16.68
N VAL A 61 10.12 2.65 15.58
CA VAL A 61 10.48 1.94 14.34
C VAL A 61 11.53 2.77 13.59
N LEU A 62 12.76 2.25 13.48
CA LEU A 62 13.85 2.86 12.70
C LEU A 62 13.67 2.65 11.19
N GLY A 63 13.02 1.56 10.81
CA GLY A 63 12.76 1.22 9.42
C GLY A 63 12.24 -0.21 9.26
N LYS A 64 12.01 -0.62 8.02
CA LYS A 64 11.42 -1.92 7.70
C LYS A 64 12.20 -2.61 6.58
N TYR A 65 12.15 -3.95 6.57
CA TYR A 65 12.57 -4.77 5.44
C TYR A 65 11.35 -5.41 4.80
N TYR A 66 11.08 -5.08 3.55
CA TYR A 66 10.02 -5.66 2.72
C TYR A 66 10.50 -5.81 1.28
N PHE A 67 9.86 -6.67 0.52
CA PHE A 67 10.22 -6.86 -0.89
C PHE A 67 9.34 -6.01 -1.81
N ASN A 68 8.05 -6.27 -1.83
CA ASN A 68 7.06 -5.49 -2.58
C ASN A 68 5.94 -4.96 -1.67
N ASP A 69 5.71 -5.59 -0.52
CA ASP A 69 4.61 -5.32 0.38
C ASP A 69 5.13 -4.75 1.70
N ASN A 70 4.81 -3.49 2.01
CA ASN A 70 5.15 -2.82 3.28
C ASN A 70 4.09 -3.10 4.36
N ARG A 71 3.56 -4.31 4.43
CA ARG A 71 2.51 -4.69 5.38
C ARG A 71 3.07 -4.90 6.78
N THR A 72 2.53 -4.17 7.72
CA THR A 72 2.70 -4.42 9.16
C THR A 72 1.33 -4.72 9.73
N PRO A 73 1.09 -5.95 10.20
CA PRO A 73 -0.21 -6.30 10.77
C PRO A 73 -0.44 -5.53 12.07
N ILE A 74 -1.69 -5.23 12.32
CA ILE A 74 -2.18 -4.69 13.59
C ILE A 74 -3.31 -5.56 14.10
N ASP A 75 -3.59 -5.47 15.39
CA ASP A 75 -4.75 -6.08 16.01
C ASP A 75 -5.96 -5.12 16.00
N TYR A 76 -7.16 -5.65 16.29
CA TYR A 76 -8.40 -4.86 16.21
C TYR A 76 -8.42 -3.67 17.18
N ASP A 77 -7.83 -3.80 18.34
CA ASP A 77 -7.75 -2.76 19.38
C ASP A 77 -6.78 -1.62 19.03
N GLU A 78 -5.94 -1.81 18.00
CA GLU A 78 -5.11 -0.76 17.41
C GLU A 78 -5.85 0.06 16.33
N LEU A 79 -7.05 -0.33 15.92
CA LEU A 79 -7.90 0.44 15.01
C LEU A 79 -8.64 1.56 15.73
N ASN A 80 -8.79 2.70 15.05
CA ASN A 80 -9.72 3.72 15.52
C ASN A 80 -11.17 3.24 15.28
N PRO A 81 -12.08 3.31 16.26
CA PRO A 81 -13.47 2.93 16.08
C PRO A 81 -14.16 3.65 14.92
N LYS A 82 -13.79 4.91 14.63
CA LYS A 82 -14.33 5.67 13.49
C LYS A 82 -13.92 5.10 12.14
N THR A 83 -12.75 4.45 12.05
CA THR A 83 -12.34 3.73 10.84
C THR A 83 -13.23 2.51 10.59
N VAL A 84 -13.55 1.76 11.65
CA VAL A 84 -14.45 0.61 11.58
C VAL A 84 -15.88 1.04 11.23
N GLU A 85 -16.40 2.07 11.88
CA GLU A 85 -17.73 2.64 11.58
C GLU A 85 -17.82 3.12 10.13
N ALA A 86 -16.81 3.82 9.63
CA ALA A 86 -16.74 4.29 8.25
C ALA A 86 -16.73 3.12 7.25
N LEU A 87 -15.94 2.08 7.52
CA LEU A 87 -15.85 0.87 6.70
C LEU A 87 -17.22 0.18 6.61
N ILE A 88 -17.85 -0.08 7.74
CA ILE A 88 -19.15 -0.72 7.80
C ILE A 88 -20.20 0.13 7.08
N ALA A 89 -20.20 1.43 7.30
CA ALA A 89 -21.19 2.33 6.71
C ALA A 89 -21.16 2.31 5.17
N ILE A 90 -19.99 2.22 4.54
CA ILE A 90 -19.86 2.35 3.09
C ILE A 90 -19.79 1.01 2.36
N GLU A 91 -19.16 0.00 2.95
CA GLU A 91 -18.92 -1.29 2.29
C GLU A 91 -19.96 -2.33 2.64
N ASP A 92 -20.45 -2.35 3.90
CA ASP A 92 -21.31 -3.44 4.38
C ASP A 92 -22.15 -3.04 5.62
N GLU A 93 -23.21 -2.25 5.40
CA GLU A 93 -24.05 -1.70 6.50
C GLU A 93 -24.64 -2.76 7.45
N ARG A 94 -24.74 -4.00 7.02
CA ARG A 94 -25.27 -5.14 7.81
C ARG A 94 -24.21 -6.18 8.16
N PHE A 95 -22.94 -5.82 8.18
CA PHE A 95 -21.82 -6.73 8.38
C PHE A 95 -22.00 -7.66 9.58
N TYR A 96 -22.45 -7.15 10.71
CA TYR A 96 -22.65 -7.95 11.93
C TYR A 96 -23.89 -8.86 11.88
N SER A 97 -24.75 -8.76 10.86
CA SER A 97 -26.05 -9.46 10.81
C SER A 97 -26.12 -10.62 9.80
N HIS A 98 -25.04 -10.86 9.04
CA HIS A 98 -25.02 -11.93 8.04
C HIS A 98 -23.76 -12.81 8.17
N PRO A 99 -23.81 -14.10 7.75
CA PRO A 99 -22.69 -15.04 7.82
C PRO A 99 -21.85 -15.04 6.52
N GLY A 100 -21.28 -13.90 6.14
CA GLY A 100 -20.42 -13.75 4.95
C GLY A 100 -21.16 -13.36 3.66
N ILE A 101 -22.44 -13.65 3.52
CA ILE A 101 -23.27 -13.26 2.38
C ILE A 101 -24.48 -12.49 2.87
N ASP A 102 -24.68 -11.27 2.39
CA ASP A 102 -25.90 -10.51 2.61
C ASP A 102 -26.93 -10.84 1.52
N LEU A 103 -27.85 -11.75 1.85
CA LEU A 103 -28.90 -12.17 0.92
C LEU A 103 -29.82 -11.02 0.49
N LYS A 104 -30.14 -10.08 1.39
CA LYS A 104 -30.99 -8.92 1.07
C LYS A 104 -30.32 -8.00 0.06
N ALA A 105 -29.02 -7.68 0.27
CA ALA A 105 -28.24 -6.89 -0.69
C ALA A 105 -28.06 -7.63 -2.01
N THR A 106 -27.82 -8.94 -1.98
CA THR A 106 -27.63 -9.76 -3.18
C THR A 106 -28.91 -9.80 -4.03
N ILE A 107 -30.07 -10.04 -3.42
CA ILE A 107 -31.37 -10.02 -4.14
C ILE A 107 -31.64 -8.62 -4.69
N ARG A 108 -31.42 -7.57 -3.90
CA ARG A 108 -31.55 -6.18 -4.36
C ARG A 108 -30.68 -5.90 -5.59
N ALA A 109 -29.42 -6.33 -5.57
CA ALA A 109 -28.49 -6.10 -6.68
C ALA A 109 -28.91 -6.84 -7.96
N ILE A 110 -29.42 -8.06 -7.82
CA ILE A 110 -29.96 -8.85 -8.95
C ILE A 110 -31.21 -8.16 -9.54
N VAL A 111 -32.16 -7.78 -8.70
CA VAL A 111 -33.42 -7.16 -9.14
C VAL A 111 -33.20 -5.80 -9.81
N PHE A 112 -32.31 -4.99 -9.27
CA PHE A 112 -32.03 -3.63 -9.79
C PHE A 112 -30.78 -3.57 -10.69
N LEU A 113 -30.28 -4.73 -11.20
CA LEU A 113 -29.11 -4.81 -12.09
C LEU A 113 -27.91 -3.97 -11.58
N ASN A 114 -27.70 -4.01 -10.29
CA ASN A 114 -26.62 -3.30 -9.58
C ASN A 114 -26.66 -1.75 -9.66
N THR A 115 -27.76 -1.15 -10.10
CA THR A 115 -27.89 0.31 -10.20
C THR A 115 -28.09 1.00 -8.84
N ARG A 116 -28.43 0.24 -7.79
CA ARG A 116 -28.71 0.75 -6.44
C ARG A 116 -27.68 0.31 -5.38
N GLY A 117 -26.40 0.29 -5.74
CA GLY A 117 -25.28 -0.04 -4.85
C GLY A 117 -24.76 -1.48 -4.96
N GLY A 118 -23.56 -1.71 -4.48
CA GLY A 118 -22.91 -3.02 -4.45
C GLY A 118 -23.61 -4.04 -3.53
N ALA A 119 -23.34 -5.32 -3.74
CA ALA A 119 -23.84 -6.41 -2.90
C ALA A 119 -22.71 -7.28 -2.32
N SER A 120 -21.46 -6.91 -2.55
CA SER A 120 -20.31 -7.66 -2.02
C SER A 120 -20.08 -7.24 -0.58
N THR A 121 -20.00 -8.23 0.31
CA THR A 121 -19.69 -8.03 1.73
C THR A 121 -18.18 -7.84 1.96
N ILE A 122 -17.78 -7.35 3.14
CA ILE A 122 -16.37 -7.25 3.56
C ILE A 122 -15.71 -8.64 3.48
N SER A 123 -16.38 -9.69 3.97
CA SER A 123 -15.87 -11.07 3.93
C SER A 123 -15.66 -11.58 2.50
N GLN A 124 -16.53 -11.23 1.56
CA GLN A 124 -16.36 -11.58 0.13
C GLN A 124 -15.20 -10.80 -0.50
N GLN A 125 -15.00 -9.54 -0.12
CA GLN A 125 -13.87 -8.74 -0.60
C GLN A 125 -12.55 -9.29 -0.06
N LEU A 126 -12.51 -9.69 1.22
CA LEU A 126 -11.38 -10.37 1.85
C LEU A 126 -11.07 -11.69 1.14
N ALA A 127 -12.07 -12.54 0.91
CA ALA A 127 -11.93 -13.80 0.19
C ALA A 127 -11.33 -13.60 -1.21
N ARG A 128 -11.77 -12.57 -1.92
CA ARG A 128 -11.21 -12.21 -3.23
C ARG A 128 -9.75 -11.81 -3.15
N GLN A 129 -9.37 -10.95 -2.20
CA GLN A 129 -8.01 -10.46 -2.07
C GLN A 129 -7.03 -11.57 -1.68
N LEU A 130 -7.42 -12.47 -0.79
CA LEU A 130 -6.55 -13.54 -0.30
C LEU A 130 -6.42 -14.72 -1.28
N PHE A 131 -7.50 -15.09 -1.97
CA PHE A 131 -7.56 -16.41 -2.61
C PHE A 131 -8.02 -16.41 -4.07
N VAL A 132 -8.80 -15.42 -4.50
CA VAL A 132 -9.41 -15.43 -5.85
C VAL A 132 -8.64 -14.55 -6.83
N GLY A 133 -8.08 -13.44 -6.36
CA GLY A 133 -7.28 -12.52 -7.15
C GLY A 133 -8.09 -11.62 -8.09
N VAL A 134 -7.47 -11.22 -9.20
CA VAL A 134 -8.03 -10.24 -10.13
C VAL A 134 -9.24 -10.83 -10.88
N ARG A 135 -10.31 -10.04 -10.97
CA ARG A 135 -11.54 -10.44 -11.66
C ARG A 135 -11.31 -10.69 -13.15
N SER A 136 -11.73 -11.86 -13.62
CA SER A 136 -11.65 -12.22 -15.04
C SER A 136 -12.54 -11.33 -15.91
N ARG A 137 -12.08 -11.01 -17.11
CA ARG A 137 -12.89 -10.36 -18.15
C ARG A 137 -13.89 -11.32 -18.82
N ASN A 138 -13.67 -12.62 -18.70
CA ASN A 138 -14.59 -13.64 -19.19
C ASN A 138 -15.75 -13.81 -18.22
N ILE A 139 -16.99 -13.68 -18.69
CA ILE A 139 -18.22 -13.70 -17.88
C ILE A 139 -18.34 -15.02 -17.10
N PHE A 140 -18.09 -16.16 -17.74
CA PHE A 140 -18.18 -17.46 -17.07
C PHE A 140 -17.16 -17.60 -15.94
N GLN A 141 -15.91 -17.20 -16.20
CA GLN A 141 -14.87 -17.22 -15.17
C GLN A 141 -15.21 -16.24 -14.04
N ALA A 142 -15.76 -15.06 -14.35
CA ALA A 142 -16.17 -14.08 -13.36
C ALA A 142 -17.31 -14.60 -12.46
N ILE A 143 -18.24 -15.38 -13.01
CA ILE A 143 -19.30 -16.06 -12.22
C ILE A 143 -18.68 -17.12 -11.32
N VAL A 144 -17.81 -17.97 -11.84
CA VAL A 144 -17.11 -19.00 -11.05
C VAL A 144 -16.29 -18.36 -9.93
N GLN A 145 -15.54 -17.29 -10.22
CA GLN A 145 -14.82 -16.52 -9.21
C GLN A 145 -15.77 -15.99 -8.13
N LYS A 146 -16.94 -15.45 -8.51
CA LYS A 146 -17.92 -14.94 -7.56
C LYS A 146 -18.51 -16.03 -6.66
N ILE A 147 -18.74 -17.22 -7.20
CA ILE A 147 -19.20 -18.37 -6.42
C ILE A 147 -18.11 -18.81 -5.41
N LYS A 148 -16.84 -18.83 -5.83
CA LYS A 148 -15.70 -19.11 -4.95
C LYS A 148 -15.61 -18.07 -3.83
N GLU A 149 -15.70 -16.77 -4.15
CA GLU A 149 -15.74 -15.69 -3.15
C GLU A 149 -16.82 -15.95 -2.08
N TRP A 150 -18.01 -16.39 -2.49
CA TRP A 150 -19.12 -16.67 -1.57
C TRP A 150 -18.82 -17.86 -0.65
N VAL A 151 -18.32 -18.97 -1.23
CA VAL A 151 -17.97 -20.17 -0.44
C VAL A 151 -16.88 -19.86 0.56
N ILE A 152 -15.81 -19.17 0.13
CA ILE A 152 -14.68 -18.80 0.99
C ILE A 152 -15.13 -17.80 2.06
N ALA A 153 -15.97 -16.81 1.72
CA ALA A 153 -16.47 -15.83 2.67
C ALA A 153 -17.28 -16.47 3.81
N VAL A 154 -18.14 -17.46 3.49
CA VAL A 154 -18.88 -18.22 4.51
C VAL A 154 -17.94 -19.04 5.38
N GLU A 155 -16.89 -19.61 4.80
CA GLU A 155 -15.92 -20.39 5.55
C GLU A 155 -15.05 -19.51 6.47
N LEU A 156 -14.62 -18.34 6.00
CA LEU A 156 -13.94 -17.35 6.83
C LEU A 156 -14.80 -16.94 8.05
N GLU A 157 -16.08 -16.69 7.86
CA GLU A 157 -17.01 -16.30 8.94
C GLU A 157 -17.29 -17.43 9.95
N LYS A 158 -16.99 -18.68 9.61
CA LYS A 158 -17.04 -19.79 10.58
C LYS A 158 -15.78 -19.88 11.44
N GLN A 159 -14.64 -19.42 10.93
CA GLN A 159 -13.33 -19.58 11.57
C GLN A 159 -12.90 -18.34 12.30
N TYR A 160 -13.31 -17.16 11.85
CA TYR A 160 -12.87 -15.86 12.35
C TYR A 160 -14.03 -15.05 12.88
N THR A 161 -13.78 -14.27 13.91
CA THR A 161 -14.71 -13.27 14.42
C THR A 161 -14.86 -12.12 13.41
N LYS A 162 -15.91 -11.32 13.58
CA LYS A 162 -16.14 -10.12 12.76
C LYS A 162 -14.99 -9.11 12.86
N GLU A 163 -14.46 -8.95 14.05
CA GLU A 163 -13.33 -8.09 14.36
C GLU A 163 -12.05 -8.56 13.64
N GLU A 164 -11.76 -9.86 13.66
CA GLU A 164 -10.63 -10.43 12.94
C GLU A 164 -10.78 -10.27 11.43
N ILE A 165 -11.98 -10.44 10.87
CA ILE A 165 -12.25 -10.25 9.43
C ILE A 165 -12.02 -8.79 9.02
N ILE A 166 -12.49 -7.81 9.80
CA ILE A 166 -12.23 -6.38 9.57
C ILE A 166 -10.72 -6.11 9.59
N THR A 167 -10.04 -6.63 10.60
CA THR A 167 -8.62 -6.42 10.80
C THR A 167 -7.80 -7.01 9.65
N MET A 168 -8.08 -8.26 9.27
CA MET A 168 -7.46 -8.89 8.12
C MET A 168 -7.69 -8.10 6.83
N TYR A 169 -8.91 -7.63 6.60
CA TYR A 169 -9.26 -6.86 5.41
C TYR A 169 -8.45 -5.56 5.31
N LEU A 170 -8.37 -4.80 6.40
CA LEU A 170 -7.62 -3.55 6.46
C LEU A 170 -6.10 -3.77 6.43
N ASN A 171 -5.60 -4.90 6.96
CA ASN A 171 -4.18 -5.23 6.95
C ASN A 171 -3.66 -5.61 5.56
N ILE A 172 -4.53 -6.12 4.66
CA ILE A 172 -4.06 -6.61 3.35
C ILE A 172 -4.33 -5.66 2.19
N TYR A 173 -5.17 -4.63 2.37
CA TYR A 173 -5.53 -3.72 1.30
C TYR A 173 -4.35 -2.82 0.90
N ASP A 174 -4.15 -2.63 -0.41
CA ASP A 174 -3.14 -1.72 -0.99
C ASP A 174 -3.73 -0.32 -1.18
N PHE A 175 -3.30 0.63 -0.34
CA PHE A 175 -3.70 2.04 -0.41
C PHE A 175 -2.84 2.87 -1.38
N GLY A 176 -1.88 2.26 -2.09
CA GLY A 176 -0.93 2.96 -2.95
C GLY A 176 0.25 3.58 -2.19
N TYR A 177 1.24 4.09 -2.92
CA TYR A 177 2.45 4.73 -2.36
C TYR A 177 3.21 3.87 -1.32
N TYR A 178 3.19 2.54 -1.46
CA TYR A 178 3.67 1.56 -0.47
C TYR A 178 2.86 1.54 0.84
N GLY A 179 1.63 2.05 0.80
CA GLY A 179 0.66 1.98 1.90
C GLY A 179 -0.05 0.62 1.94
N ASP A 180 0.72 -0.46 2.05
CA ASP A 180 0.20 -1.82 2.13
C ASP A 180 -0.33 -2.09 3.54
N GLY A 181 -1.65 -2.15 3.67
CA GLY A 181 -2.37 -2.23 4.93
C GLY A 181 -2.56 -0.86 5.61
N ILE A 182 -3.52 -0.85 6.53
CA ILE A 182 -3.99 0.38 7.20
C ILE A 182 -2.89 1.07 8.03
N LYS A 183 -1.98 0.32 8.66
CA LYS A 183 -0.87 0.88 9.45
C LYS A 183 0.11 1.64 8.56
N SER A 184 0.52 1.03 7.46
CA SER A 184 1.41 1.69 6.51
C SER A 184 0.73 2.90 5.86
N ALA A 185 -0.56 2.79 5.52
CA ALA A 185 -1.33 3.89 4.96
C ALA A 185 -1.48 5.07 5.93
N ALA A 186 -1.85 4.83 7.19
CA ALA A 186 -1.97 5.87 8.22
C ALA A 186 -0.64 6.62 8.42
N ASN A 187 0.45 5.88 8.45
CA ASN A 187 1.78 6.46 8.61
C ASN A 187 2.22 7.26 7.37
N ILE A 188 1.98 6.74 6.15
CA ILE A 188 2.39 7.39 4.89
C ILE A 188 1.57 8.65 4.61
N TYR A 189 0.24 8.60 4.76
CA TYR A 189 -0.62 9.72 4.43
C TYR A 189 -0.72 10.77 5.52
N PHE A 190 -0.56 10.37 6.80
CA PHE A 190 -0.85 11.23 7.96
C PHE A 190 0.24 11.25 9.02
N SER A 191 1.31 10.46 8.91
CA SER A 191 2.37 10.29 9.94
C SER A 191 1.79 9.90 11.31
N LYS A 192 0.77 9.04 11.33
CA LYS A 192 0.02 8.62 12.53
C LYS A 192 -0.08 7.09 12.62
N GLU A 193 -0.26 6.59 13.85
CA GLU A 193 -0.72 5.22 14.05
C GLU A 193 -2.23 5.12 13.74
N PRO A 194 -2.75 3.94 13.33
CA PRO A 194 -4.17 3.76 12.96
C PRO A 194 -5.16 4.19 14.04
N LYS A 195 -4.80 4.01 15.31
CA LYS A 195 -5.63 4.43 16.46
C LYS A 195 -5.77 5.94 16.60
N GLU A 196 -4.79 6.68 16.10
CA GLU A 196 -4.71 8.15 16.19
C GLU A 196 -5.40 8.87 15.03
N LEU A 197 -5.86 8.12 14.02
CA LEU A 197 -6.59 8.70 12.89
C LEU A 197 -7.85 9.40 13.38
N ASN A 198 -8.07 10.62 12.92
CA ASN A 198 -9.34 11.29 13.15
C ASN A 198 -10.42 10.79 12.15
N ILE A 199 -11.63 11.29 12.26
CA ILE A 199 -12.77 10.82 11.47
C ILE A 199 -12.61 11.14 9.96
N GLU A 200 -12.07 12.30 9.62
CA GLU A 200 -11.86 12.71 8.22
C GLU A 200 -10.73 11.92 7.55
N GLU A 201 -9.67 11.59 8.27
CA GLU A 201 -8.57 10.75 7.82
C GLU A 201 -9.04 9.29 7.64
N SER A 202 -9.78 8.76 8.62
CA SER A 202 -10.42 7.45 8.54
C SER A 202 -11.36 7.33 7.36
N ALA A 203 -12.22 8.32 7.15
CA ALA A 203 -13.16 8.34 6.02
C ALA A 203 -12.46 8.47 4.67
N MET A 204 -11.32 9.17 4.59
CA MET A 204 -10.51 9.25 3.37
C MET A 204 -9.93 7.88 3.02
N LEU A 205 -9.23 7.22 3.96
CA LEU A 205 -8.64 5.90 3.72
C LEU A 205 -9.73 4.87 3.36
N VAL A 206 -10.84 4.85 4.10
CA VAL A 206 -11.97 3.97 3.79
C VAL A 206 -12.57 4.29 2.41
N GLY A 207 -12.63 5.55 2.03
CA GLY A 207 -13.05 5.95 0.69
C GLY A 207 -12.17 5.38 -0.42
N MET A 208 -10.86 5.23 -0.17
CA MET A 208 -9.90 4.67 -1.12
C MET A 208 -10.05 3.15 -1.32
N LEU A 209 -10.73 2.41 -0.43
CA LEU A 209 -10.93 0.96 -0.53
C LEU A 209 -11.66 0.51 -1.81
N GLN A 210 -12.39 1.38 -2.45
CA GLN A 210 -13.03 1.08 -3.74
C GLN A 210 -12.00 0.98 -4.87
N ASN A 211 -11.04 1.90 -4.93
CA ASN A 211 -9.96 1.97 -5.91
C ASN A 211 -8.93 3.02 -5.51
N SER A 212 -7.84 2.61 -4.85
CA SER A 212 -6.79 3.51 -4.34
C SER A 212 -6.11 4.33 -5.44
N SER A 213 -5.94 3.76 -6.64
CA SER A 213 -5.34 4.46 -7.78
C SER A 213 -6.27 5.52 -8.38
N TYR A 214 -7.59 5.33 -8.29
CA TYR A 214 -8.57 6.32 -8.77
C TYR A 214 -8.83 7.42 -7.73
N TYR A 215 -8.91 7.07 -6.46
CA TYR A 215 -9.08 8.01 -5.33
C TYR A 215 -7.74 8.39 -4.71
N ASP A 216 -6.80 8.82 -5.56
CA ASP A 216 -5.46 9.25 -5.17
C ASP A 216 -5.51 10.68 -4.63
N PRO A 217 -5.21 10.93 -3.34
CA PRO A 217 -5.36 12.26 -2.74
C PRO A 217 -4.33 13.28 -3.25
N PHE A 218 -3.19 12.84 -3.79
CA PHE A 218 -2.18 13.72 -4.35
C PHE A 218 -2.49 14.15 -5.78
N ARG A 219 -2.97 13.22 -6.60
CA ARG A 219 -3.23 13.46 -8.03
C ARG A 219 -4.66 13.89 -8.31
N ARG A 220 -5.60 13.53 -7.45
CA ARG A 220 -7.04 13.70 -7.66
C ARG A 220 -7.75 14.16 -6.39
N THR A 221 -7.22 15.19 -5.76
CA THR A 221 -7.63 15.73 -4.47
C THR A 221 -9.15 15.93 -4.37
N GLU A 222 -9.77 16.60 -5.37
CA GLU A 222 -11.21 16.86 -5.35
C GLU A 222 -12.06 15.59 -5.49
N ILE A 223 -11.61 14.65 -6.33
CA ILE A 223 -12.31 13.35 -6.49
C ILE A 223 -12.23 12.56 -5.19
N THR A 224 -11.07 12.55 -4.55
CA THR A 224 -10.86 11.87 -3.26
C THR A 224 -11.65 12.54 -2.14
N LYS A 225 -11.70 13.89 -2.10
CA LYS A 225 -12.54 14.65 -1.18
C LYS A 225 -14.03 14.31 -1.35
N ASN A 226 -14.51 14.26 -2.58
CA ASN A 226 -15.89 13.89 -2.86
C ASN A 226 -16.19 12.45 -2.42
N ARG A 227 -15.24 11.52 -2.60
CA ARG A 227 -15.39 10.14 -2.12
C ARG A 227 -15.40 10.06 -0.59
N ARG A 228 -14.52 10.79 0.12
CA ARG A 228 -14.57 10.95 1.58
C ARG A 228 -15.93 11.47 2.04
N ASN A 229 -16.44 12.49 1.37
CA ASN A 229 -17.73 13.09 1.70
C ASN A 229 -18.92 12.12 1.46
N LEU A 230 -18.77 11.17 0.52
CA LEU A 230 -19.74 10.09 0.36
C LEU A 230 -19.69 9.12 1.56
N VAL A 231 -18.50 8.83 2.12
CA VAL A 231 -18.38 8.03 3.35
C VAL A 231 -19.13 8.72 4.50
N PHE A 232 -18.96 10.03 4.69
CA PHE A 232 -19.70 10.78 5.72
C PHE A 232 -21.23 10.69 5.53
N ASN A 233 -21.72 10.72 4.27
CA ASN A 233 -23.16 10.54 4.02
C ASN A 233 -23.65 9.14 4.45
N GLN A 234 -22.83 8.11 4.24
CA GLN A 234 -23.19 6.76 4.68
C GLN A 234 -23.08 6.61 6.20
N MET A 235 -22.07 7.21 6.82
CA MET A 235 -21.95 7.22 8.29
C MET A 235 -23.14 7.91 8.95
N GLU A 236 -23.60 9.04 8.42
CA GLU A 236 -24.79 9.75 8.91
C GLU A 236 -26.06 8.92 8.70
N LYS A 237 -26.24 8.34 7.52
CA LYS A 237 -27.38 7.45 7.22
C LYS A 237 -27.47 6.27 8.18
N ASN A 238 -26.33 5.74 8.63
CA ASN A 238 -26.24 4.61 9.56
C ASN A 238 -26.19 5.05 11.04
N GLY A 239 -26.29 6.35 11.34
CA GLY A 239 -26.33 6.89 12.69
C GLY A 239 -25.01 6.93 13.44
N PHE A 240 -23.86 6.77 12.76
CA PHE A 240 -22.52 6.85 13.36
C PHE A 240 -22.05 8.29 13.59
N ILE A 241 -22.61 9.24 12.85
CA ILE A 241 -22.41 10.68 13.03
C ILE A 241 -23.74 11.43 12.88
N SER A 242 -23.83 12.61 13.50
CA SER A 242 -24.97 13.49 13.35
C SER A 242 -24.93 14.27 12.02
N SER A 243 -26.09 14.78 11.57
CA SER A 243 -26.15 15.62 10.36
C SER A 243 -25.29 16.89 10.51
N LYS A 244 -25.24 17.47 11.71
CA LYS A 244 -24.43 18.65 12.01
C LYS A 244 -22.93 18.35 11.90
N GLU A 245 -22.47 17.22 12.42
CA GLU A 245 -21.08 16.77 12.28
C GLU A 245 -20.72 16.54 10.81
N LYS A 246 -21.56 15.81 10.08
CA LYS A 246 -21.36 15.56 8.66
C LYS A 246 -21.16 16.86 7.88
N ASP A 247 -22.02 17.86 8.09
CA ASP A 247 -21.95 19.14 7.37
C ASP A 247 -20.68 19.93 7.73
N SER A 248 -20.23 19.86 8.98
CA SER A 248 -18.95 20.41 9.41
C SER A 248 -17.77 19.71 8.73
N LEU A 249 -17.72 18.37 8.77
CA LEU A 249 -16.62 17.55 8.23
C LEU A 249 -16.47 17.67 6.71
N LYS A 250 -17.56 17.83 5.96
CA LYS A 250 -17.52 17.98 4.50
C LYS A 250 -16.78 19.22 4.04
N ASN A 251 -16.77 20.28 4.84
CA ASN A 251 -16.10 21.54 4.52
C ASN A 251 -14.59 21.49 4.73
N LEU A 252 -14.10 20.53 5.52
CA LEU A 252 -12.67 20.39 5.78
C LEU A 252 -11.90 20.01 4.50
N PRO A 253 -10.71 20.57 4.31
CA PRO A 253 -9.80 20.14 3.25
C PRO A 253 -9.31 18.69 3.49
N LEU A 254 -8.58 18.13 2.53
CA LEU A 254 -7.76 16.95 2.79
C LEU A 254 -6.43 17.43 3.34
N GLU A 255 -6.21 17.23 4.64
CA GLU A 255 -4.94 17.55 5.29
C GLU A 255 -4.07 16.31 5.30
N LEU A 256 -3.02 16.33 4.47
CA LEU A 256 -2.06 15.23 4.35
C LEU A 256 -0.76 15.64 5.04
N ASN A 257 -0.21 14.73 5.83
CA ASN A 257 1.14 14.82 6.37
C ASN A 257 1.97 13.68 5.79
N TYR A 258 2.36 13.87 4.52
CA TYR A 258 2.97 12.83 3.69
C TYR A 258 4.35 12.42 4.20
N ASN A 259 4.47 11.17 4.61
CA ASN A 259 5.72 10.57 5.07
C ASN A 259 6.10 9.37 4.18
N PRO A 260 6.81 9.59 3.07
CA PRO A 260 7.16 8.52 2.14
C PRO A 260 8.13 7.53 2.79
N GLN A 261 7.65 6.33 3.07
CA GLN A 261 8.47 5.25 3.60
C GLN A 261 9.30 4.62 2.47
N SER A 262 10.60 4.82 2.47
CA SER A 262 11.50 4.13 1.56
C SER A 262 12.66 3.49 2.33
N HIS A 263 13.24 2.42 1.76
CA HIS A 263 14.45 1.81 2.34
C HIS A 263 15.63 2.77 2.45
N ARG A 264 15.61 3.88 1.71
CA ARG A 264 16.67 4.89 1.63
C ARG A 264 16.43 6.10 2.52
N ARG A 265 15.23 6.24 3.12
CA ARG A 265 14.86 7.36 4.00
C ARG A 265 14.62 6.84 5.42
N GLY A 266 14.67 7.74 6.41
CA GLY A 266 14.48 7.44 7.83
C GLY A 266 15.80 7.28 8.58
N LEU A 267 15.71 7.09 9.88
CA LEU A 267 16.85 7.06 10.79
C LEU A 267 17.81 5.88 10.56
N ALA A 268 19.08 6.10 10.84
CA ALA A 268 20.13 5.09 10.88
C ALA A 268 20.27 4.28 9.57
N THR A 269 20.22 4.94 8.41
CA THR A 269 20.17 4.30 7.09
C THR A 269 21.33 3.36 6.84
N TYR A 270 22.55 3.74 7.22
CA TYR A 270 23.75 2.90 7.09
C TYR A 270 23.72 1.70 8.00
N PHE A 271 23.32 1.91 9.26
CA PHE A 271 23.14 0.82 10.22
C PHE A 271 22.12 -0.20 9.72
N ARG A 272 20.98 0.26 9.20
CA ARG A 272 19.94 -0.61 8.62
C ARG A 272 20.46 -1.40 7.42
N SER A 273 21.31 -0.76 6.59
CA SER A 273 21.94 -1.45 5.45
C SER A 273 22.90 -2.55 5.90
N TYR A 274 23.73 -2.29 6.92
CA TYR A 274 24.58 -3.29 7.55
C TYR A 274 23.77 -4.42 8.19
N LEU A 275 22.78 -4.07 9.00
CA LEU A 275 21.92 -5.02 9.69
C LEU A 275 21.19 -5.97 8.73
N ARG A 276 20.83 -5.50 7.53
CA ARG A 276 20.23 -6.33 6.48
C ARG A 276 21.14 -7.50 6.08
N GLY A 277 22.43 -7.26 5.96
CA GLY A 277 23.42 -8.31 5.66
C GLY A 277 23.47 -9.35 6.78
N PHE A 278 23.57 -8.89 8.03
CA PHE A 278 23.55 -9.74 9.22
C PHE A 278 22.27 -10.58 9.32
N MET A 279 21.11 -9.95 9.13
CA MET A 279 19.82 -10.64 9.20
C MET A 279 19.60 -11.66 8.08
N LYS A 280 20.12 -11.41 6.87
CA LYS A 280 20.10 -12.40 5.78
C LYS A 280 20.89 -13.65 6.15
N ASP A 281 22.08 -13.48 6.74
CA ASP A 281 22.89 -14.60 7.20
C ASP A 281 22.17 -15.35 8.32
N TRP A 282 21.61 -14.65 9.30
CA TRP A 282 20.84 -15.24 10.40
C TRP A 282 19.63 -16.04 9.88
N THR A 283 18.80 -15.47 9.01
CA THR A 283 17.61 -16.15 8.45
C THR A 283 17.98 -17.39 7.63
N SER A 284 19.15 -17.39 6.99
CA SER A 284 19.64 -18.55 6.22
C SER A 284 20.02 -19.74 7.09
N LYS A 285 20.41 -19.49 8.35
CA LYS A 285 20.94 -20.48 9.30
C LYS A 285 19.89 -20.96 10.31
N ASN A 286 18.80 -20.21 10.50
CA ASN A 286 17.78 -20.51 11.47
C ASN A 286 16.48 -21.00 10.80
N LEU A 287 15.82 -21.97 11.45
CA LEU A 287 14.59 -22.57 10.95
C LEU A 287 13.42 -22.17 11.86
N LYS A 288 12.25 -22.04 11.25
CA LYS A 288 10.97 -21.91 11.95
C LYS A 288 10.59 -23.23 12.64
N LYS A 289 9.54 -23.19 13.45
CA LYS A 289 9.00 -24.39 14.13
C LYS A 289 8.51 -25.45 13.13
N ASP A 290 8.11 -25.07 11.95
CA ASP A 290 7.66 -25.95 10.86
C ASP A 290 8.81 -26.52 10.00
N GLY A 291 10.08 -26.22 10.35
CA GLY A 291 11.28 -26.65 9.62
C GLY A 291 11.63 -25.80 8.40
N THR A 292 10.85 -24.79 8.06
CA THR A 292 11.16 -23.87 6.97
C THR A 292 12.13 -22.76 7.41
N LYS A 293 12.87 -22.15 6.46
CA LYS A 293 13.74 -21.02 6.77
C LYS A 293 12.93 -19.74 6.98
N TYR A 294 13.41 -18.88 7.87
CA TYR A 294 12.90 -17.52 7.97
C TYR A 294 13.18 -16.74 6.69
N ASN A 295 12.24 -15.85 6.34
CA ASN A 295 12.42 -14.88 5.26
C ASN A 295 12.31 -13.46 5.81
N LEU A 296 13.42 -12.71 5.74
CA LEU A 296 13.51 -11.35 6.26
C LEU A 296 12.44 -10.39 5.71
N TYR A 297 11.93 -10.65 4.51
CA TYR A 297 11.07 -9.71 3.78
C TYR A 297 9.58 -10.01 3.85
N VAL A 298 9.20 -11.18 4.39
CA VAL A 298 7.80 -11.62 4.34
C VAL A 298 7.26 -12.23 5.64
N ASP A 299 8.15 -12.48 6.62
CA ASP A 299 7.74 -13.18 7.86
C ASP A 299 7.44 -12.24 9.04
N GLY A 300 7.49 -10.92 8.84
CA GLY A 300 7.12 -9.95 9.88
C GLY A 300 8.01 -10.00 11.13
N LEU A 301 9.32 -10.18 10.96
CA LEU A 301 10.25 -10.27 12.09
C LEU A 301 10.33 -8.92 12.83
N LYS A 302 10.31 -8.96 14.15
CA LYS A 302 10.61 -7.80 15.00
C LYS A 302 12.08 -7.85 15.42
N ILE A 303 12.88 -6.92 14.91
CA ILE A 303 14.33 -6.87 15.08
C ILE A 303 14.66 -5.76 16.08
N TYR A 304 14.87 -6.14 17.34
CA TYR A 304 15.20 -5.20 18.40
C TYR A 304 16.69 -4.84 18.35
N THR A 305 16.99 -3.55 18.43
CA THR A 305 18.34 -3.02 18.36
C THR A 305 18.67 -2.22 19.63
N THR A 306 19.95 -1.93 19.82
CA THR A 306 20.43 -1.09 20.92
C THR A 306 20.50 0.40 20.57
N VAL A 307 20.17 0.76 19.31
CA VAL A 307 20.14 2.16 18.85
C VAL A 307 18.96 2.88 19.51
N ASN A 308 19.21 4.01 20.13
CA ASN A 308 18.18 4.90 20.62
C ASN A 308 17.78 5.87 19.50
N ALA A 309 16.50 5.91 19.13
CA ALA A 309 16.03 6.68 17.98
C ALA A 309 16.17 8.19 18.19
N GLU A 310 15.95 8.69 19.40
CA GLU A 310 16.06 10.10 19.70
C GLU A 310 17.52 10.59 19.64
N MET A 311 18.44 9.82 20.22
CA MET A 311 19.88 10.12 20.13
C MET A 311 20.38 10.04 18.69
N GLN A 312 19.88 9.09 17.90
CA GLN A 312 20.22 8.96 16.49
C GLN A 312 19.73 10.18 15.69
N GLN A 313 18.51 10.65 15.98
CA GLN A 313 17.97 11.87 15.35
C GLN A 313 18.85 13.07 15.64
N TYR A 314 19.20 13.31 16.90
CA TYR A 314 20.12 14.41 17.27
C TYR A 314 21.48 14.32 16.58
N ALA A 315 22.01 13.12 16.43
CA ALA A 315 23.28 12.92 15.72
C ALA A 315 23.16 13.25 14.22
N GLU A 316 22.10 12.80 13.56
CA GLU A 316 21.86 13.08 12.14
C GLU A 316 21.58 14.58 11.90
N ASP A 317 20.82 15.23 12.77
CA ASP A 317 20.55 16.67 12.70
C ASP A 317 21.84 17.48 12.86
N ALA A 318 22.69 17.12 13.84
CA ALA A 318 23.96 17.76 14.06
C ALA A 318 24.93 17.61 12.85
N VAL A 319 24.96 16.40 12.25
CA VAL A 319 25.73 16.15 11.02
C VAL A 319 25.19 17.00 9.87
N SER A 320 23.88 17.04 9.69
CA SER A 320 23.22 17.81 8.64
C SER A 320 23.53 19.31 8.77
N GLU A 321 23.40 19.86 9.96
CA GLU A 321 23.72 21.27 10.25
C GLU A 321 25.20 21.59 9.99
N HIS A 322 26.09 20.73 10.49
CA HIS A 322 27.52 20.90 10.28
C HIS A 322 27.89 20.85 8.80
N MET A 323 27.40 19.85 8.07
CA MET A 323 27.66 19.70 6.64
C MET A 323 27.10 20.86 5.81
N LYS A 324 25.94 21.40 6.17
CA LYS A 324 25.37 22.60 5.55
C LYS A 324 26.31 23.82 5.73
N ASN A 325 26.86 23.99 6.91
CA ASN A 325 27.80 25.07 7.19
C ASN A 325 29.14 24.86 6.47
N LEU A 326 29.64 23.63 6.46
CA LEU A 326 30.85 23.26 5.74
C LEU A 326 30.68 23.46 4.22
N GLN A 327 29.50 23.15 3.65
CA GLN A 327 29.18 23.39 2.25
C GLN A 327 29.24 24.89 1.89
N LYS A 328 28.72 25.76 2.75
CA LYS A 328 28.78 27.20 2.55
C LYS A 328 30.23 27.70 2.50
N GLU A 329 31.05 27.21 3.43
CA GLU A 329 32.46 27.56 3.47
C GLU A 329 33.22 27.01 2.26
N PHE A 330 32.90 25.81 1.82
CA PHE A 330 33.46 25.22 0.61
C PHE A 330 33.12 26.05 -0.63
N PHE A 331 31.90 26.51 -0.80
CA PHE A 331 31.52 27.40 -1.90
C PHE A 331 32.30 28.71 -1.83
N ARG A 332 32.40 29.33 -0.64
CA ARG A 332 33.13 30.59 -0.44
C ARG A 332 34.58 30.48 -0.82
N GLN A 333 35.24 29.34 -0.49
CA GLN A 333 36.66 29.14 -0.79
C GLN A 333 36.92 28.81 -2.27
N ASN A 334 35.94 28.32 -3.00
CA ASN A 334 36.07 27.90 -4.38
C ASN A 334 35.30 28.78 -5.39
N ASP A 335 34.78 29.94 -4.93
CA ASP A 335 33.97 30.85 -5.75
C ASP A 335 34.67 31.35 -7.02
N THR A 336 35.99 31.49 -6.98
CA THR A 336 36.80 31.94 -8.12
C THR A 336 37.35 30.84 -9.01
N LEU A 337 37.09 29.56 -8.68
CA LEU A 337 37.66 28.42 -9.39
C LEU A 337 36.59 27.78 -10.32
N SER A 338 36.80 27.94 -11.65
CA SER A 338 35.87 27.41 -12.66
C SER A 338 35.78 25.86 -12.63
N THR A 339 36.91 25.19 -12.32
CA THR A 339 37.01 23.73 -12.26
C THR A 339 36.70 23.15 -10.88
N ALA A 340 36.18 23.95 -9.92
CA ALA A 340 35.89 23.45 -8.56
C ALA A 340 35.10 22.14 -8.59
N PRO A 341 35.42 21.17 -7.73
CA PRO A 341 36.37 21.20 -6.59
C PRO A 341 37.83 20.92 -6.99
N PHE A 342 38.12 20.74 -8.26
CA PHE A 342 39.43 20.37 -8.74
C PHE A 342 40.31 21.61 -8.93
N ARG A 343 41.45 21.68 -8.24
CA ARG A 343 42.30 22.87 -8.26
C ARG A 343 43.39 22.83 -9.36
N ASP A 344 43.80 21.64 -9.71
CA ASP A 344 44.96 21.42 -10.58
C ASP A 344 44.58 20.72 -11.90
N LEU A 345 43.34 20.91 -12.36
CA LEU A 345 42.84 20.35 -13.60
C LEU A 345 42.57 21.45 -14.63
N GLU A 346 42.83 21.16 -15.86
CA GLU A 346 42.37 21.95 -17.01
C GLU A 346 40.88 21.62 -17.31
N GLU A 347 40.17 22.49 -18.02
CA GLU A 347 38.75 22.34 -18.31
C GLU A 347 38.41 21.07 -19.11
N ASP A 348 39.27 20.64 -20.01
CA ASP A 348 39.11 19.41 -20.80
C ASP A 348 39.29 18.14 -19.95
N GLU A 349 40.13 18.19 -18.93
CA GLU A 349 40.31 17.10 -17.97
C GLU A 349 39.08 16.98 -17.06
N GLU A 350 38.51 18.12 -16.63
CA GLU A 350 37.28 18.15 -15.89
C GLU A 350 36.12 17.55 -16.69
N GLU A 351 36.00 17.93 -17.97
CA GLU A 351 34.95 17.39 -18.83
C GLU A 351 35.06 15.89 -19.02
N ALA A 352 36.30 15.38 -19.12
CA ALA A 352 36.57 13.95 -19.19
C ALA A 352 36.12 13.21 -17.91
N ILE A 353 36.29 13.82 -16.73
CA ILE A 353 35.79 13.28 -15.46
C ILE A 353 34.26 13.28 -15.44
N MET A 354 33.59 14.35 -15.88
CA MET A 354 32.14 14.42 -15.96
C MET A 354 31.56 13.36 -16.89
N LYS A 355 32.15 13.17 -18.08
CA LYS A 355 31.77 12.09 -19.02
C LYS A 355 31.98 10.69 -18.42
N ARG A 356 33.07 10.47 -17.67
CA ARG A 356 33.30 9.20 -16.96
C ARG A 356 32.25 8.96 -15.87
N THR A 357 31.87 10.00 -15.12
CA THR A 357 30.81 9.94 -14.09
C THR A 357 29.45 9.63 -14.71
N MET A 358 29.12 10.30 -15.82
CA MET A 358 27.92 10.01 -16.61
C MET A 358 27.82 8.53 -16.99
N ARG A 359 28.90 7.97 -17.55
CA ARG A 359 28.96 6.56 -17.98
C ARG A 359 28.87 5.56 -16.82
N ARG A 360 29.17 5.96 -15.58
CA ARG A 360 29.04 5.15 -14.36
C ARG A 360 27.67 5.30 -13.70
N SER A 361 26.83 6.23 -14.15
CA SER A 361 25.52 6.49 -13.55
C SER A 361 24.55 5.31 -13.75
N GLU A 362 23.61 5.17 -12.83
CA GLU A 362 22.54 4.16 -12.93
C GLU A 362 21.68 4.37 -14.18
N ARG A 363 21.45 5.64 -14.56
CA ARG A 363 20.71 6.00 -15.77
C ARG A 363 21.41 5.44 -17.02
N TRP A 364 22.70 5.64 -17.15
CA TRP A 364 23.51 5.07 -18.24
C TRP A 364 23.37 3.56 -18.29
N ARG A 365 23.56 2.89 -17.14
CA ARG A 365 23.44 1.44 -17.05
C ARG A 365 22.07 0.92 -17.47
N LYS A 366 20.99 1.56 -17.02
CA LYS A 366 19.62 1.18 -17.42
C LYS A 366 19.39 1.31 -18.91
N MET A 367 19.87 2.39 -19.53
CA MET A 367 19.74 2.60 -20.97
C MET A 367 20.57 1.61 -21.80
N ARG A 368 21.78 1.24 -21.32
CA ARG A 368 22.59 0.17 -21.92
C ARG A 368 21.90 -1.18 -21.86
N LEU A 369 21.29 -1.53 -20.72
CA LEU A 369 20.51 -2.76 -20.56
C LEU A 369 19.25 -2.77 -21.45
N ALA A 370 18.70 -1.61 -21.77
CA ALA A 370 17.60 -1.45 -22.73
C ALA A 370 18.07 -1.52 -24.21
N GLY A 371 19.35 -1.81 -24.48
CA GLY A 371 19.90 -2.01 -25.83
C GLY A 371 20.34 -0.74 -26.56
N LYS A 372 20.38 0.43 -25.89
CA LYS A 372 20.79 1.69 -26.52
C LYS A 372 22.31 1.75 -26.76
N THR A 373 22.71 2.39 -27.85
CA THR A 373 24.12 2.66 -28.15
C THR A 373 24.70 3.75 -27.24
N GLY A 374 26.02 3.90 -27.22
CA GLY A 374 26.68 4.96 -26.44
C GLY A 374 26.26 6.36 -26.88
N GLU A 375 26.20 6.58 -28.20
CA GLU A 375 25.79 7.87 -28.80
C GLU A 375 24.35 8.24 -28.46
N GLU A 376 23.39 7.31 -28.65
CA GLU A 376 21.98 7.53 -28.25
C GLU A 376 21.81 7.85 -26.78
N ILE A 377 22.69 7.33 -25.92
CA ILE A 377 22.63 7.61 -24.48
C ILE A 377 23.23 8.99 -24.19
N GLU A 378 24.34 9.37 -24.84
CA GLU A 378 24.91 10.70 -24.71
C GLU A 378 23.92 11.78 -25.16
N GLU A 379 23.25 11.60 -26.29
CA GLU A 379 22.16 12.48 -26.75
C GLU A 379 21.01 12.57 -25.72
N ALA A 380 20.62 11.42 -25.12
CA ALA A 380 19.56 11.42 -24.12
C ALA A 380 19.94 12.11 -22.80
N PHE A 381 21.24 12.31 -22.54
CA PHE A 381 21.70 13.11 -21.39
C PHE A 381 21.64 14.60 -21.64
N GLU A 382 21.53 15.03 -22.91
CA GLU A 382 21.34 16.43 -23.32
C GLU A 382 19.85 16.84 -23.39
N VAL A 383 18.91 15.91 -23.26
CA VAL A 383 17.47 16.20 -23.29
C VAL A 383 16.98 16.51 -21.87
N PRO A 384 16.35 17.68 -21.63
CA PRO A 384 15.78 18.00 -20.31
C PRO A 384 14.70 17.01 -19.90
N VAL A 385 14.73 16.60 -18.64
CA VAL A 385 13.75 15.68 -18.04
C VAL A 385 13.34 16.16 -16.66
N ASN A 386 12.14 15.78 -16.23
CA ASN A 386 11.72 15.99 -14.83
C ASN A 386 12.62 15.18 -13.92
N MET A 387 13.19 15.81 -12.92
CA MET A 387 14.01 15.16 -11.88
C MET A 387 13.91 15.90 -10.57
N THR A 388 14.15 15.17 -9.49
CA THR A 388 14.31 15.74 -8.16
C THR A 388 15.81 15.79 -7.84
N ILE A 389 16.32 16.95 -7.47
CA ILE A 389 17.70 17.16 -7.05
C ILE A 389 17.75 17.52 -5.56
N PHE A 390 18.81 17.05 -4.90
CA PHE A 390 19.07 17.38 -3.49
C PHE A 390 19.52 18.84 -3.33
N SER A 391 19.00 19.50 -2.29
CA SER A 391 19.63 20.71 -1.73
C SER A 391 19.63 20.65 -0.20
N TRP A 392 20.49 21.45 0.44
CA TRP A 392 20.53 21.55 1.90
C TRP A 392 19.29 22.23 2.53
N GLU A 393 18.45 22.84 1.72
CA GLU A 393 17.14 23.41 2.09
C GLU A 393 15.97 22.44 1.83
N GLY A 394 16.24 21.29 1.22
CA GLY A 394 15.27 20.26 0.83
C GLY A 394 15.39 19.88 -0.64
N ASP A 395 14.77 18.79 -1.00
CA ASP A 395 14.74 18.29 -2.37
C ASP A 395 13.97 19.28 -3.29
N ILE A 396 14.50 19.52 -4.49
CA ILE A 396 13.94 20.46 -5.48
C ILE A 396 13.51 19.67 -6.70
N ASP A 397 12.22 19.74 -7.04
CA ASP A 397 11.69 19.22 -8.30
C ASP A 397 11.97 20.25 -9.42
N THR A 398 12.64 19.80 -10.47
CA THR A 398 13.06 20.64 -11.57
C THR A 398 13.05 19.92 -12.91
N ILE A 399 13.12 20.69 -13.98
CA ILE A 399 13.35 20.17 -15.35
C ILE A 399 14.77 20.57 -15.76
N MET A 400 15.64 19.58 -15.91
CA MET A 400 17.07 19.80 -16.16
C MET A 400 17.62 18.70 -17.06
N LYS A 401 18.69 19.00 -17.80
CA LYS A 401 19.44 17.98 -18.53
C LYS A 401 20.16 17.05 -17.54
N PRO A 402 20.13 15.73 -17.75
CA PRO A 402 20.88 14.80 -16.89
C PRO A 402 22.37 15.12 -16.76
N ILE A 403 23.01 15.64 -17.79
CA ILE A 403 24.41 16.05 -17.72
C ILE A 403 24.61 17.24 -16.77
N ASP A 404 23.68 18.19 -16.75
CA ASP A 404 23.75 19.36 -15.89
C ASP A 404 23.54 18.98 -14.41
N SER A 405 22.74 17.93 -14.14
CA SER A 405 22.62 17.40 -12.78
C SER A 405 23.94 16.81 -12.26
N ILE A 406 24.75 16.20 -13.12
CA ILE A 406 26.08 15.70 -12.73
C ILE A 406 27.00 16.89 -12.42
N ARG A 407 26.95 17.94 -13.22
CA ARG A 407 27.69 19.20 -12.97
C ARG A 407 27.26 19.88 -11.68
N TYR A 408 25.95 19.90 -11.42
CA TYR A 408 25.41 20.42 -10.16
C TYR A 408 25.99 19.69 -8.94
N TYR A 409 25.99 18.34 -8.95
CA TYR A 409 26.47 17.53 -7.84
C TYR A 409 27.99 17.55 -7.63
N LYS A 410 28.81 17.94 -8.64
CA LYS A 410 30.26 18.07 -8.44
C LYS A 410 30.63 19.07 -7.34
N HIS A 411 29.77 20.06 -7.10
CA HIS A 411 30.00 21.12 -6.10
C HIS A 411 29.52 20.77 -4.70
N PHE A 412 28.83 19.63 -4.53
CA PHE A 412 28.30 19.25 -3.22
C PHE A 412 29.23 18.30 -2.48
N LEU A 413 29.52 18.66 -1.22
CA LEU A 413 30.10 17.73 -0.26
C LEU A 413 29.04 16.69 0.08
N GLN A 414 29.35 15.41 -0.10
CA GLN A 414 28.44 14.34 0.26
C GLN A 414 28.53 14.10 1.77
N ALA A 415 27.43 14.28 2.47
CA ALA A 415 27.26 13.73 3.80
C ALA A 415 27.00 12.23 3.63
N GLY A 416 28.02 11.43 3.77
CA GLY A 416 28.15 9.99 3.90
C GLY A 416 27.10 9.09 3.28
#